data_4c6fdc242fdb641b2661405e57aafe37
#
_entry.id   4c6fdc242fdb641b2661405e57aafe37
#
_cell.length_a   1.000
_cell.length_b   1.000
_cell.length_c   1.000
_cell.angle_alpha   90.00
_cell.angle_beta   90.00
_cell.angle_gamma   90.00
#
_symmetry.space_group_name_H-M   'P 1'
#
loop_
_entity.id
_entity.type
_entity.pdbx_description
1 polymer ?
#
loop_
_entity_poly.entity_id
_entity_poly.type
_entity_poly.pdbx_seq_one_letter_code
_entity_poly.pdbx_strand_id
1 'polypeptide(L)'
;MFTPEELRQAKIFACLDEAECARMAQNAADVRLKAGEWLVRSGETPWFYVLFEGRLRIVADIHGIQTEFPEYDFTAGDFLGEVPLLLRTPVFNSARAQTSCRIARLDKQQFFQLIRDSKEARAMVLEVLGERLLRIQERSLSLMTSRVLIFGRNKEADCHNIRAFLSANRIP
;
A
#
# COMPACT_ATOMS: atom_id res chain seq x y z
N MET A 1 3.15 -13.56 19.11
CA MET A 1 3.26 -12.25 19.81
C MET A 1 4.68 -11.80 19.63
N PHE A 2 4.92 -10.52 19.36
CA PHE A 2 6.26 -9.96 19.21
C PHE A 2 6.89 -9.69 20.57
N THR A 3 8.21 -9.88 20.68
CA THR A 3 8.98 -9.33 21.82
C THR A 3 9.47 -7.91 21.48
N PRO A 4 9.86 -7.09 22.46
CA PRO A 4 10.43 -5.77 22.22
C PRO A 4 11.69 -5.83 21.33
N GLU A 5 12.53 -6.85 21.53
CA GLU A 5 13.76 -7.08 20.76
C GLU A 5 13.45 -7.42 19.30
N GLU A 6 12.43 -8.24 19.06
CA GLU A 6 11.96 -8.54 17.71
C GLU A 6 11.44 -7.27 17.01
N LEU A 7 10.61 -6.47 17.68
CA LEU A 7 10.09 -5.22 17.08
C LEU A 7 11.22 -4.26 16.68
N ARG A 8 12.27 -4.13 17.49
CA ARG A 8 13.42 -3.25 17.21
C ARG A 8 14.20 -3.63 15.96
N GLN A 9 14.01 -4.82 15.39
CA GLN A 9 14.62 -5.19 14.13
C GLN A 9 14.08 -4.35 12.95
N ALA A 10 12.85 -3.85 13.05
CA ALA A 10 12.31 -2.93 12.06
C ALA A 10 12.70 -1.48 12.42
N LYS A 11 13.28 -0.75 11.45
CA LYS A 11 13.80 0.62 11.63
C LYS A 11 12.80 1.58 12.27
N ILE A 12 11.51 1.44 11.94
CA ILE A 12 10.44 2.30 12.46
C ILE A 12 10.24 2.15 13.97
N PHE A 13 10.61 1.01 14.55
CA PHE A 13 10.53 0.76 15.98
C PHE A 13 11.89 0.88 16.69
N ALA A 14 12.99 0.85 15.94
CA ALA A 14 14.35 0.93 16.51
C ALA A 14 14.63 2.26 17.24
N CYS A 15 13.88 3.31 16.88
CA CYS A 15 13.97 4.63 17.49
C CYS A 15 13.16 4.79 18.78
N LEU A 16 12.38 3.77 19.17
CA LEU A 16 11.58 3.81 20.40
C LEU A 16 12.44 3.50 21.63
N ASP A 17 12.09 4.14 22.74
CA ASP A 17 12.66 3.75 24.01
C ASP A 17 12.16 2.36 24.46
N GLU A 18 12.73 1.83 25.54
CA GLU A 18 12.43 0.46 26.00
C GLU A 18 10.97 0.31 26.45
N ALA A 19 10.43 1.30 27.15
CA ALA A 19 9.05 1.28 27.64
C ALA A 19 8.03 1.41 26.51
N GLU A 20 8.32 2.28 25.53
CA GLU A 20 7.50 2.45 24.33
C GLU A 20 7.49 1.17 23.48
N CYS A 21 8.67 0.58 23.26
CA CYS A 21 8.80 -0.66 22.50
C CYS A 21 8.08 -1.83 23.20
N ALA A 22 8.17 -1.95 24.51
CA ALA A 22 7.47 -2.96 25.30
C ALA A 22 5.94 -2.80 25.18
N ARG A 23 5.42 -1.58 25.30
CA ARG A 23 3.99 -1.29 25.10
C ARG A 23 3.53 -1.65 23.69
N MET A 24 4.36 -1.31 22.69
CA MET A 24 4.04 -1.62 21.29
C MET A 24 4.01 -3.13 21.06
N ALA A 25 4.97 -3.88 21.60
CA ALA A 25 5.05 -5.33 21.50
C ALA A 25 3.84 -6.04 22.14
N GLN A 26 3.36 -5.54 23.27
CA GLN A 26 2.18 -6.09 23.95
C GLN A 26 0.90 -5.91 23.15
N ASN A 27 0.79 -4.82 22.39
CA ASN A 27 -0.44 -4.44 21.71
C ASN A 27 -0.45 -4.75 20.21
N ALA A 28 0.72 -4.92 19.59
CA ALA A 28 0.82 -5.28 18.19
C ALA A 28 0.33 -6.71 17.94
N ALA A 29 -0.55 -6.88 16.97
CA ALA A 29 -0.97 -8.22 16.56
C ALA A 29 0.12 -8.87 15.69
N ASP A 30 0.50 -10.11 16.01
CA ASP A 30 1.42 -10.94 15.21
C ASP A 30 0.60 -11.66 14.13
N VAL A 31 0.60 -11.13 12.92
CA VAL A 31 -0.13 -11.67 11.78
C VAL A 31 0.80 -12.54 10.96
N ARG A 32 0.37 -13.76 10.66
CA ARG A 32 1.10 -14.71 9.82
C ARG A 32 0.26 -15.06 8.61
N LEU A 33 0.83 -14.95 7.43
CA LEU A 33 0.20 -15.27 6.16
C LEU A 33 1.00 -16.32 5.41
N LYS A 34 0.28 -17.21 4.72
CA LYS A 34 0.85 -18.09 3.71
C LYS A 34 0.92 -17.36 2.36
N ALA A 35 1.75 -17.86 1.45
CA ALA A 35 1.77 -17.37 0.07
C ALA A 35 0.37 -17.43 -0.54
N GLY A 36 -0.05 -16.36 -1.21
CA GLY A 36 -1.36 -16.21 -1.84
C GLY A 36 -2.45 -15.62 -0.94
N GLU A 37 -2.27 -15.56 0.39
CA GLU A 37 -3.25 -14.97 1.30
C GLU A 37 -3.25 -13.44 1.23
N TRP A 38 -4.43 -12.86 1.44
CA TRP A 38 -4.61 -11.42 1.47
C TRP A 38 -4.30 -10.86 2.86
N LEU A 39 -3.47 -9.82 2.90
CA LEU A 39 -3.26 -9.03 4.11
C LEU A 39 -4.42 -8.05 4.31
N VAL A 40 -4.82 -7.39 3.25
CA VAL A 40 -5.88 -6.39 3.23
C VAL A 40 -6.44 -6.26 1.82
N ARG A 41 -7.73 -5.93 1.72
CA ARG A 41 -8.40 -5.66 0.43
C ARG A 41 -8.79 -4.20 0.30
N SER A 42 -8.87 -3.73 -0.93
CA SER A 42 -9.38 -2.40 -1.26
C SER A 42 -10.77 -2.19 -0.65
N GLY A 43 -11.01 -1.02 -0.08
CA GLY A 43 -12.25 -0.66 0.61
C GLY A 43 -12.31 -1.04 2.09
N GLU A 44 -11.40 -1.88 2.59
CA GLU A 44 -11.36 -2.24 4.02
C GLU A 44 -10.85 -1.10 4.91
N THR A 45 -11.13 -1.26 6.22
CA THR A 45 -10.60 -0.36 7.25
C THR A 45 -9.08 -0.42 7.29
N PRO A 46 -8.38 0.73 7.27
CA PRO A 46 -6.94 0.77 7.27
C PRO A 46 -6.34 0.42 8.63
N TRP A 47 -5.27 -0.34 8.58
CA TRP A 47 -4.37 -0.64 9.70
C TRP A 47 -2.95 -0.26 9.29
N PHE A 48 -2.07 -0.08 10.26
CA PHE A 48 -0.65 0.05 9.99
C PHE A 48 0.03 -1.31 10.12
N TYR A 49 0.82 -1.66 9.11
CA TYR A 49 1.50 -2.95 9.03
C TYR A 49 2.99 -2.76 8.88
N VAL A 50 3.78 -3.54 9.60
CA VAL A 50 5.24 -3.60 9.45
C VAL A 50 5.62 -5.04 9.13
N LEU A 51 6.30 -5.24 8.00
CA LEU A 51 6.68 -6.56 7.51
C LEU A 51 8.01 -6.98 8.12
N PHE A 52 8.03 -8.11 8.82
CA PHE A 52 9.23 -8.69 9.45
C PHE A 52 9.84 -9.80 8.60
N GLU A 53 9.00 -10.61 7.95
CA GLU A 53 9.43 -11.72 7.12
C GLU A 53 8.55 -11.80 5.87
N GLY A 54 9.16 -12.20 4.76
CA GLY A 54 8.46 -12.49 3.52
C GLY A 54 8.39 -11.30 2.56
N ARG A 55 7.42 -11.38 1.64
CA ARG A 55 7.18 -10.39 0.59
C ARG A 55 5.68 -10.20 0.36
N LEU A 56 5.25 -8.94 0.31
CA LEU A 56 3.89 -8.55 -0.04
C LEU A 56 3.88 -7.83 -1.38
N ARG A 57 2.83 -8.02 -2.16
CA ARG A 57 2.59 -7.35 -3.44
C ARG A 57 1.32 -6.55 -3.42
N ILE A 58 1.36 -5.37 -4.00
CA ILE A 58 0.17 -4.55 -4.22
C ILE A 58 -0.60 -5.07 -5.43
N VAL A 59 -1.91 -5.16 -5.25
CA VAL A 59 -2.87 -5.54 -6.29
C VAL A 59 -3.96 -4.46 -6.34
N ALA A 60 -4.07 -3.77 -7.45
CA ALA A 60 -5.15 -2.83 -7.69
C ALA A 60 -6.23 -3.45 -8.59
N ASP A 61 -7.47 -3.03 -8.37
CA ASP A 61 -8.54 -3.28 -9.31
C ASP A 61 -8.58 -2.12 -10.32
N ILE A 62 -8.29 -2.42 -11.57
CA ILE A 62 -8.37 -1.46 -12.67
C ILE A 62 -9.49 -1.92 -13.60
N HIS A 63 -10.65 -1.28 -13.51
CA HIS A 63 -11.83 -1.60 -14.31
C HIS A 63 -12.31 -3.07 -14.18
N GLY A 64 -12.27 -3.63 -12.97
CA GLY A 64 -12.65 -5.02 -12.71
C GLY A 64 -11.54 -6.04 -13.00
N ILE A 65 -10.35 -5.58 -13.38
CA ILE A 65 -9.18 -6.44 -13.63
C ILE A 65 -8.18 -6.27 -12.49
N GLN A 66 -7.89 -7.37 -11.79
CA GLN A 66 -6.84 -7.37 -10.77
C GLN A 66 -5.47 -7.26 -11.44
N THR A 67 -4.79 -6.17 -11.20
CA THR A 67 -3.47 -5.87 -11.76
C THR A 67 -2.44 -5.87 -10.64
N GLU A 68 -1.41 -6.70 -10.77
CA GLU A 68 -0.28 -6.77 -9.85
C GLU A 68 0.81 -5.77 -10.23
N PHE A 69 1.49 -5.24 -9.22
CA PHE A 69 2.55 -4.26 -9.38
C PHE A 69 3.83 -4.74 -8.69
N PRO A 70 4.65 -5.56 -9.36
CA PRO A 70 5.89 -6.09 -8.81
C PRO A 70 6.88 -5.01 -8.37
N GLU A 71 6.85 -3.85 -9.03
CA GLU A 71 7.68 -2.68 -8.71
C GLU A 71 7.34 -2.03 -7.36
N TYR A 72 6.22 -2.43 -6.76
CA TYR A 72 5.77 -1.99 -5.44
C TYR A 72 5.69 -3.14 -4.44
N ASP A 73 6.57 -4.13 -4.58
CA ASP A 73 6.69 -5.20 -3.60
C ASP A 73 7.27 -4.64 -2.29
N PHE A 74 6.71 -5.08 -1.18
CA PHE A 74 7.22 -4.81 0.16
C PHE A 74 8.03 -6.00 0.63
N THR A 75 9.14 -5.71 1.30
CA THR A 75 10.09 -6.68 1.86
C THR A 75 10.24 -6.49 3.37
N ALA A 76 10.96 -7.37 4.03
CA ALA A 76 11.22 -7.24 5.47
C ALA A 76 11.86 -5.88 5.80
N GLY A 77 11.31 -5.21 6.83
CA GLY A 77 11.65 -3.86 7.24
C GLY A 77 10.74 -2.77 6.68
N ASP A 78 9.99 -3.05 5.61
CA ASP A 78 9.02 -2.11 5.06
C ASP A 78 7.74 -2.03 5.88
N PHE A 79 7.03 -0.91 5.74
CA PHE A 79 5.70 -0.72 6.35
C PHE A 79 4.68 -0.24 5.31
N LEU A 80 3.40 -0.46 5.58
CA LEU A 80 2.29 -0.05 4.71
C LEU A 80 1.04 0.29 5.54
N GLY A 81 0.11 1.02 4.91
CA GLY A 81 -1.15 1.44 5.54
C GLY A 81 -1.12 2.86 6.10
N GLU A 82 0.02 3.55 6.08
CA GLU A 82 0.17 4.93 6.56
C GLU A 82 -0.63 5.92 5.70
N VAL A 83 -0.66 5.73 4.38
CA VAL A 83 -1.37 6.62 3.45
C VAL A 83 -2.85 6.70 3.78
N PRO A 84 -3.63 5.60 3.79
CA PRO A 84 -5.05 5.67 4.11
C PRO A 84 -5.31 6.09 5.56
N LEU A 85 -4.44 5.78 6.53
CA LEU A 85 -4.57 6.23 7.90
C LEU A 85 -4.43 7.74 8.04
N LEU A 86 -3.43 8.35 7.37
CA LEU A 86 -3.19 9.78 7.38
C LEU A 86 -4.25 10.56 6.60
N LEU A 87 -4.68 10.04 5.46
CA LEU A 87 -5.74 10.64 4.64
C LEU A 87 -7.16 10.37 5.15
N ARG A 88 -7.31 9.51 6.16
CA ARG A 88 -8.60 9.09 6.75
C ARG A 88 -9.55 8.50 5.70
N THR A 89 -9.00 7.68 4.82
CA THR A 89 -9.75 6.98 3.76
C THR A 89 -9.73 5.47 3.99
N PRO A 90 -10.62 4.70 3.37
CA PRO A 90 -10.44 3.26 3.24
C PRO A 90 -9.15 2.91 2.48
N VAL A 91 -8.74 1.67 2.57
CA VAL A 91 -7.60 1.13 1.81
C VAL A 91 -7.86 1.26 0.31
N PHE A 92 -6.89 1.81 -0.44
CA PHE A 92 -7.05 2.02 -1.90
C PHE A 92 -6.77 0.76 -2.72
N ASN A 93 -5.69 0.05 -2.36
CA ASN A 93 -5.22 -1.12 -3.07
C ASN A 93 -5.15 -2.31 -2.13
N SER A 94 -5.38 -3.49 -2.66
CA SER A 94 -5.20 -4.74 -1.92
C SER A 94 -3.72 -5.07 -1.78
N ALA A 95 -3.35 -5.83 -0.74
CA ALA A 95 -2.01 -6.37 -0.56
C ALA A 95 -2.08 -7.88 -0.34
N ARG A 96 -1.27 -8.65 -1.09
CA ARG A 96 -1.25 -10.12 -1.06
C ARG A 96 0.14 -10.64 -0.77
N ALA A 97 0.24 -11.67 0.06
CA ALA A 97 1.48 -12.36 0.37
C ALA A 97 2.00 -13.13 -0.85
N GLN A 98 3.25 -12.88 -1.26
CA GLN A 98 3.93 -13.63 -2.32
C GLN A 98 4.68 -14.84 -1.75
N THR A 99 5.11 -14.73 -0.51
CA THR A 99 5.75 -15.81 0.27
C THR A 99 5.04 -15.92 1.61
N SER A 100 5.46 -16.85 2.47
CA SER A 100 5.06 -16.79 3.88
C SER A 100 5.53 -15.49 4.50
N CYS A 101 4.66 -14.82 5.23
CA CYS A 101 4.92 -13.50 5.82
C CYS A 101 4.66 -13.51 7.33
N ARG A 102 5.46 -12.73 8.07
CA ARG A 102 5.22 -12.34 9.47
C ARG A 102 5.15 -10.83 9.57
N ILE A 103 4.05 -10.32 10.13
CA ILE A 103 3.69 -8.90 10.05
C ILE A 103 3.22 -8.43 11.42
N ALA A 104 3.76 -7.31 11.90
CA ALA A 104 3.18 -6.59 13.02
C ALA A 104 2.05 -5.69 12.52
N ARG A 105 0.86 -5.82 13.09
CA ARG A 105 -0.30 -4.99 12.78
C ARG A 105 -0.65 -4.11 13.96
N LEU A 106 -0.71 -2.80 13.71
CA LEU A 106 -1.11 -1.77 14.65
C LEU A 106 -2.44 -1.15 14.26
N ASP A 107 -3.27 -0.85 15.23
CA ASP A 107 -4.48 -0.09 14.99
C ASP A 107 -4.19 1.41 14.77
N LYS A 108 -5.22 2.16 14.41
CA LYS A 108 -5.13 3.60 14.16
C LYS A 108 -4.59 4.36 15.37
N GLN A 109 -5.00 4.01 16.58
CA GLN A 109 -4.58 4.71 17.79
C GLN A 109 -3.10 4.46 18.06
N GLN A 110 -2.65 3.22 17.95
CA GLN A 110 -1.25 2.82 18.10
C GLN A 110 -0.35 3.50 17.06
N PHE A 111 -0.79 3.56 15.79
CA PHE A 111 -0.06 4.27 14.73
C PHE A 111 0.10 5.76 15.04
N PHE A 112 -0.99 6.45 15.40
CA PHE A 112 -0.90 7.88 15.73
C PHE A 112 -0.12 8.13 17.00
N GLN A 113 -0.11 7.21 17.95
CA GLN A 113 0.75 7.29 19.13
C GLN A 113 2.23 7.17 18.73
N LEU A 114 2.59 6.18 17.91
CA LEU A 114 3.94 5.98 17.40
C LEU A 114 4.51 7.25 16.76
N ILE A 115 3.79 7.85 15.82
CA ILE A 115 4.27 9.07 15.12
C ILE A 115 4.17 10.35 15.96
N ARG A 116 3.39 10.36 17.03
CA ARG A 116 3.35 11.47 17.98
C ARG A 116 4.53 11.43 18.93
N ASP A 117 4.82 10.25 19.48
CA ASP A 117 5.77 10.07 20.56
C ASP A 117 7.22 10.01 20.01
N SER A 118 7.46 9.47 18.80
CA SER A 118 8.78 9.43 18.15
C SER A 118 8.88 10.39 16.96
N LYS A 119 9.85 11.33 17.04
CA LYS A 119 10.16 12.25 15.93
C LYS A 119 10.76 11.51 14.74
N GLU A 120 11.59 10.52 15.02
CA GLU A 120 12.28 9.69 14.01
C GLU A 120 11.28 8.82 13.26
N ALA A 121 10.36 8.13 13.96
CA ALA A 121 9.30 7.35 13.31
C ALA A 121 8.40 8.25 12.44
N ARG A 122 8.04 9.43 12.94
CA ARG A 122 7.28 10.41 12.16
C ARG A 122 8.01 10.86 10.90
N ALA A 123 9.32 11.17 11.00
CA ALA A 123 10.12 11.58 9.85
C ALA A 123 10.16 10.46 8.79
N MET A 124 10.41 9.22 9.18
CA MET A 124 10.38 8.06 8.27
C MET A 124 9.03 7.87 7.58
N VAL A 125 7.93 8.00 8.33
CA VAL A 125 6.58 7.89 7.76
C VAL A 125 6.32 9.00 6.74
N LEU A 126 6.71 10.24 7.03
CA LEU A 126 6.51 11.38 6.11
C LEU A 126 7.39 11.28 4.86
N GLU A 127 8.62 10.81 4.99
CA GLU A 127 9.53 10.56 3.86
C GLU A 127 8.92 9.51 2.89
N VAL A 128 8.56 8.34 3.43
CA VAL A 128 7.94 7.27 2.64
C VAL A 128 6.60 7.70 2.05
N LEU A 129 5.79 8.46 2.79
CA LEU A 129 4.53 9.03 2.28
C LEU A 129 4.80 9.94 1.07
N GLY A 130 5.79 10.84 1.17
CA GLY A 130 6.16 11.74 0.08
C GLY A 130 6.55 10.96 -1.18
N GLU A 131 7.41 9.98 -1.06
CA GLU A 131 7.82 9.13 -2.19
C GLU A 131 6.63 8.39 -2.82
N ARG A 132 5.73 7.84 -2.00
CA ARG A 132 4.56 7.09 -2.50
C ARG A 132 3.56 8.00 -3.21
N LEU A 133 3.32 9.20 -2.70
CA LEU A 133 2.44 10.18 -3.35
C LEU A 133 3.00 10.64 -4.69
N LEU A 134 4.31 10.88 -4.79
CA LEU A 134 4.97 11.22 -6.05
C LEU A 134 4.79 10.10 -7.08
N ARG A 135 5.02 8.84 -6.70
CA ARG A 135 4.82 7.69 -7.58
C ARG A 135 3.37 7.54 -8.05
N ILE A 136 2.40 7.77 -7.16
CA ILE A 136 0.97 7.75 -7.52
C ILE A 136 0.67 8.86 -8.54
N GLN A 137 1.21 10.05 -8.34
CA GLN A 137 1.04 11.18 -9.25
C GLN A 137 1.66 10.91 -10.62
N GLU A 138 2.91 10.46 -10.68
CA GLU A 138 3.61 10.11 -11.93
C GLU A 138 2.82 9.08 -12.74
N ARG A 139 2.29 8.06 -12.04
CA ARG A 139 1.48 7.04 -12.66
C ARG A 139 0.15 7.58 -13.19
N SER A 140 -0.53 8.42 -12.43
CA SER A 140 -1.78 9.05 -12.88
C SER A 140 -1.55 9.88 -14.14
N LEU A 141 -0.45 10.62 -14.20
CA LEU A 141 -0.06 11.37 -15.39
C LEU A 141 0.25 10.44 -16.57
N SER A 142 0.97 9.35 -16.37
CA SER A 142 1.29 8.38 -17.44
C SER A 142 0.04 7.68 -17.97
N LEU A 143 -0.95 7.42 -17.15
CA LEU A 143 -2.23 6.86 -17.56
C LEU A 143 -3.08 7.88 -18.32
N MET A 144 -3.03 9.16 -17.96
CA MET A 144 -3.76 10.22 -18.66
C MET A 144 -3.16 10.56 -20.00
N THR A 145 -1.85 10.42 -20.17
CA THR A 145 -1.16 10.72 -21.45
C THR A 145 -1.20 9.59 -22.45
N SER A 146 -1.58 8.38 -22.04
CA SER A 146 -1.40 7.17 -22.86
C SER A 146 -2.67 6.63 -23.52
N ARG A 147 -3.89 7.06 -23.14
CA ARG A 147 -5.12 6.41 -23.65
C ARG A 147 -6.30 7.36 -23.76
N VAL A 148 -6.92 7.37 -24.93
CA VAL A 148 -8.29 7.86 -25.10
C VAL A 148 -9.24 6.71 -24.80
N LEU A 149 -10.09 6.85 -23.76
CA LEU A 149 -11.12 5.85 -23.43
C LEU A 149 -12.42 6.23 -24.10
N ILE A 150 -12.93 5.34 -24.97
CA ILE A 150 -14.21 5.52 -25.66
C ILE A 150 -15.25 4.68 -24.93
N PHE A 151 -16.22 5.34 -24.31
CA PHE A 151 -17.40 4.71 -23.71
C PHE A 151 -18.55 4.74 -24.68
N GLY A 152 -19.11 3.58 -25.05
CA GLY A 152 -20.27 3.46 -25.90
C GLY A 152 -20.59 2.02 -26.27
N ARG A 153 -21.75 1.78 -26.88
CA ARG A 153 -22.10 0.45 -27.37
C ARG A 153 -21.23 0.06 -28.55
N ASN A 154 -20.71 -1.16 -28.54
CA ASN A 154 -19.71 -1.63 -29.52
C ASN A 154 -20.19 -1.62 -30.98
N LYS A 155 -21.50 -1.45 -31.23
CA LYS A 155 -22.15 -1.43 -32.54
C LYS A 155 -22.63 -0.04 -32.99
N GLU A 156 -22.36 1.01 -32.23
CA GLU A 156 -22.73 2.37 -32.62
C GLU A 156 -21.74 2.92 -33.65
N ALA A 157 -22.28 3.48 -34.74
CA ALA A 157 -21.46 4.03 -35.82
C ALA A 157 -20.47 5.09 -35.37
N ASP A 158 -20.86 5.92 -34.39
CA ASP A 158 -20.01 6.96 -33.83
C ASP A 158 -18.81 6.40 -33.06
N CYS A 159 -19.00 5.34 -32.29
CA CYS A 159 -17.89 4.65 -31.62
C CYS A 159 -16.90 4.04 -32.61
N HIS A 160 -17.39 3.51 -33.73
CA HIS A 160 -16.55 2.99 -34.80
C HIS A 160 -15.76 4.10 -35.49
N ASN A 161 -16.41 5.19 -35.83
CA ASN A 161 -15.79 6.35 -36.47
C ASN A 161 -14.70 6.99 -35.58
N ILE A 162 -14.96 7.14 -34.27
CA ILE A 162 -13.98 7.66 -33.32
C ILE A 162 -12.77 6.73 -33.23
N ARG A 163 -12.97 5.41 -33.12
CA ARG A 163 -11.86 4.44 -33.10
C ARG A 163 -11.04 4.50 -34.41
N ALA A 164 -11.70 4.56 -35.57
CA ALA A 164 -11.04 4.68 -36.85
C ALA A 164 -10.20 5.97 -36.96
N PHE A 165 -10.75 7.09 -36.48
CA PHE A 165 -10.04 8.37 -36.42
C PHE A 165 -8.81 8.31 -35.51
N LEU A 166 -8.95 7.79 -34.30
CA LEU A 166 -7.83 7.68 -33.35
C LEU A 166 -6.74 6.76 -33.90
N SER A 167 -7.12 5.61 -34.46
CA SER A 167 -6.17 4.67 -35.10
C SER A 167 -5.43 5.30 -36.27
N ALA A 168 -6.14 6.02 -37.14
CA ALA A 168 -5.55 6.70 -38.29
C ALA A 168 -4.55 7.79 -37.90
N ASN A 169 -4.77 8.43 -36.72
CA ASN A 169 -3.90 9.48 -36.20
C ASN A 169 -2.88 8.96 -35.16
N ARG A 170 -2.75 7.64 -35.01
CA ARG A 170 -1.83 7.00 -34.05
C ARG A 170 -2.00 7.49 -32.61
N ILE A 171 -3.22 7.84 -32.24
CA ILE A 171 -3.58 8.20 -30.87
C ILE A 171 -3.91 6.90 -30.13
N PRO A 172 -3.15 6.51 -29.08
CA PRO A 172 -3.29 5.25 -28.39
C PRO A 172 -4.56 5.16 -27.52
#